data_07ca3d10653112fae6b562875b42eb2a
#
_entry.id   07ca3d10653112fae6b562875b42eb2a
#
_cell.length_a   1.000
_cell.length_b   1.000
_cell.length_c   1.000
_cell.angle_alpha   90.00
_cell.angle_beta   90.00
_cell.angle_gamma   90.00
#
_symmetry.space_group_name_H-M   'P 1'
#
loop_
_entity.id
_entity.type
_entity.pdbx_description
1 polymer ?
#
loop_
_entity_poly.entity_id
_entity_poly.type
_entity_poly.pdbx_seq_one_letter_code
_entity_poly.pdbx_strand_id
1 'polypeptide(L)'
;MLKTISVLFSQFLATIGFASSRELLCFQSESDNAVVSVISQGESHPQILYSDDNKKTWKELSSGGKITFKGTGEKIYLKGDNPQGFSVGEKDYTKFVIEGKISASGNIMSLVYGKGSSKKIPNDYCFYQLFAYCQGLVSAPELPSKGLTKRCYSNMFCGCSQLKEAPQLPAKKMEEGCYRGMFEACKGIEKAPELPAKKLMDKCYSNMFRDCKGLISAPALPAKKLYDYCYSSLFAGCGALTNAPELPATELAKGCYNSMFEKCVALRHAPELPATTLKEKCYWGMFLSCAQLAEMPKLPATIMERECYAWMFANCRSLERTQQLPATQMSELCYESMFCNCASLAEAPQLPATEMKAHCYEKMFKGCLNLKETPDLQATTLAKGCYRSMFSGCEGLTEAKPLPAAILADECYAEMFKNCSQLRQAPQLPATQLAKSCYAWMFANCGQLNHAPQLPATILADNCYNLMFLLCVNLEKAPELPATSLADNCYAGMFSKCEKLEEAPALPAEELAERCYNGMFSECGKLKKVSVGFKRWAGYTLTWLNDVAEQGVFICTESLPEEYGENRIPEGWNVKKEFVISRPQK
;
A
#
# COMPACT_ATOMS: atom_id res chain seq x y z
N MET A 1 0.88 -32.89 -42.76
CA MET A 1 -0.21 -33.55 -42.01
C MET A 1 -0.48 -32.94 -40.63
N LEU A 2 0.50 -32.45 -39.90
CA LEU A 2 0.28 -31.83 -38.56
C LEU A 2 -0.31 -30.41 -38.57
N LYS A 3 -0.18 -29.65 -39.66
CA LYS A 3 -0.80 -28.29 -39.79
C LYS A 3 -2.29 -28.32 -40.18
N THR A 4 -2.77 -29.41 -40.77
CA THR A 4 -4.17 -29.55 -41.21
C THR A 4 -5.09 -30.01 -40.06
N ILE A 5 -4.55 -30.71 -39.05
CA ILE A 5 -5.29 -31.17 -37.88
C ILE A 5 -5.52 -30.00 -36.88
N SER A 6 -4.57 -29.06 -36.78
CA SER A 6 -4.72 -27.85 -35.92
C SER A 6 -5.80 -26.88 -36.43
N VAL A 7 -5.98 -26.77 -37.76
CA VAL A 7 -7.01 -25.90 -38.37
C VAL A 7 -8.41 -26.50 -38.24
N LEU A 8 -8.54 -27.84 -38.34
CA LEU A 8 -9.83 -28.51 -38.14
C LEU A 8 -10.28 -28.53 -36.67
N PHE A 9 -9.36 -28.57 -35.70
CA PHE A 9 -9.70 -28.46 -34.29
C PHE A 9 -10.08 -27.00 -33.88
N SER A 10 -9.47 -25.98 -34.48
CA SER A 10 -9.84 -24.58 -34.24
C SER A 10 -11.16 -24.21 -34.94
N GLN A 11 -11.52 -24.83 -36.05
CA GLN A 11 -12.83 -24.63 -36.72
C GLN A 11 -13.97 -25.37 -36.02
N PHE A 12 -13.71 -26.50 -35.32
CA PHE A 12 -14.73 -27.23 -34.57
C PHE A 12 -15.09 -26.53 -33.24
N LEU A 13 -14.18 -25.72 -32.66
CA LEU A 13 -14.46 -24.88 -31.48
C LEU A 13 -15.11 -23.53 -31.82
N ALA A 14 -15.08 -23.10 -33.09
CA ALA A 14 -15.64 -21.81 -33.52
C ALA A 14 -17.13 -21.87 -33.93
N THR A 15 -17.78 -23.03 -33.91
CA THR A 15 -19.19 -23.19 -34.34
C THR A 15 -20.15 -23.62 -33.23
N ILE A 16 -19.73 -23.66 -31.96
CA ILE A 16 -20.71 -23.63 -30.86
C ILE A 16 -21.03 -22.17 -30.60
N GLY A 17 -21.77 -21.55 -31.53
CA GLY A 17 -22.54 -20.36 -31.21
C GLY A 17 -23.53 -20.74 -30.10
N PHE A 18 -23.24 -20.35 -28.86
CA PHE A 18 -24.17 -20.50 -27.75
C PHE A 18 -25.45 -19.71 -28.08
N ALA A 19 -26.42 -20.40 -28.69
CA ALA A 19 -27.79 -19.96 -28.61
C ALA A 19 -28.10 -19.91 -27.11
N SER A 20 -28.34 -18.69 -26.55
CA SER A 20 -28.79 -18.52 -25.18
C SER A 20 -29.90 -19.54 -24.92
N SER A 21 -29.69 -20.41 -23.91
CA SER A 21 -30.65 -21.46 -23.62
C SER A 21 -31.99 -20.80 -23.29
N ARG A 22 -33.07 -21.34 -23.85
CA ARG A 22 -34.45 -20.94 -23.48
C ARG A 22 -34.87 -21.65 -22.19
N GLU A 23 -33.95 -22.36 -21.56
CA GLU A 23 -34.21 -23.14 -20.35
C GLU A 23 -34.34 -22.21 -19.14
N LEU A 24 -35.20 -22.60 -18.22
CA LEU A 24 -35.34 -21.96 -16.92
C LEU A 24 -34.10 -22.20 -16.07
N LEU A 25 -33.86 -21.33 -15.09
CA LEU A 25 -32.87 -21.61 -14.06
C LEU A 25 -33.14 -22.99 -13.45
N CYS A 26 -32.12 -23.83 -13.39
CA CYS A 26 -32.18 -25.18 -12.88
C CYS A 26 -31.07 -25.40 -11.85
N PHE A 27 -31.42 -25.90 -10.68
CA PHE A 27 -30.48 -26.42 -9.70
C PHE A 27 -30.47 -27.95 -9.77
N GLN A 28 -29.28 -28.52 -9.83
CA GLN A 28 -29.06 -29.97 -9.77
C GLN A 28 -28.20 -30.29 -8.56
N SER A 29 -28.64 -31.24 -7.73
CA SER A 29 -27.86 -31.73 -6.58
C SER A 29 -26.64 -32.51 -7.01
N GLU A 30 -25.48 -32.19 -6.47
CA GLU A 30 -24.20 -32.89 -6.60
C GLU A 30 -23.80 -33.64 -5.31
N SER A 31 -24.69 -33.65 -4.31
CA SER A 31 -24.50 -34.35 -3.05
C SER A 31 -25.84 -34.72 -2.45
N ASP A 32 -25.88 -35.80 -1.64
CA ASP A 32 -27.09 -36.20 -0.91
C ASP A 32 -27.48 -35.11 0.11
N ASN A 33 -28.79 -34.98 0.34
CA ASN A 33 -29.38 -34.03 1.30
C ASN A 33 -28.97 -32.56 1.08
N ALA A 34 -28.68 -32.15 -0.17
CA ALA A 34 -28.45 -30.77 -0.46
C ALA A 34 -29.71 -29.93 -0.19
N VAL A 35 -29.53 -28.70 0.27
CA VAL A 35 -30.61 -27.76 0.56
C VAL A 35 -30.38 -26.44 -0.10
N VAL A 36 -31.42 -25.89 -0.71
CA VAL A 36 -31.44 -24.50 -1.19
C VAL A 36 -32.50 -23.74 -0.40
N SER A 37 -32.12 -22.64 0.19
CA SER A 37 -33.03 -21.72 0.87
C SER A 37 -32.91 -20.30 0.30
N VAL A 38 -33.88 -19.46 0.61
CA VAL A 38 -33.95 -18.07 0.18
C VAL A 38 -34.04 -17.18 1.40
N ILE A 39 -33.25 -16.10 1.38
CA ILE A 39 -33.27 -15.06 2.40
C ILE A 39 -33.47 -13.71 1.69
N SER A 40 -34.51 -12.98 2.08
CA SER A 40 -34.73 -11.60 1.69
C SER A 40 -34.39 -10.66 2.84
N GLN A 41 -33.70 -9.58 2.53
CA GLN A 41 -33.41 -8.46 3.42
C GLN A 41 -34.08 -7.22 2.86
N GLY A 42 -34.69 -6.42 3.70
CA GLY A 42 -35.48 -5.25 3.31
C GLY A 42 -36.96 -5.58 3.09
N GLU A 43 -37.62 -4.75 2.30
CA GLU A 43 -39.08 -4.82 2.06
C GLU A 43 -39.44 -5.59 0.78
N SER A 44 -38.47 -5.78 -0.14
CA SER A 44 -38.74 -6.46 -1.42
C SER A 44 -38.73 -7.98 -1.23
N HIS A 45 -39.83 -8.61 -1.60
CA HIS A 45 -40.01 -10.05 -1.59
C HIS A 45 -40.33 -10.52 -3.02
N PRO A 46 -39.31 -10.83 -3.86
CA PRO A 46 -39.58 -11.28 -5.22
C PRO A 46 -40.31 -12.62 -5.23
N GLN A 47 -41.20 -12.81 -6.20
CA GLN A 47 -41.88 -14.07 -6.44
C GLN A 47 -40.86 -15.11 -6.93
N ILE A 48 -40.77 -16.23 -6.25
CA ILE A 48 -39.99 -17.39 -6.67
C ILE A 48 -40.87 -18.61 -6.68
N LEU A 49 -40.99 -19.22 -7.85
CA LEU A 49 -41.70 -20.50 -8.03
C LEU A 49 -40.68 -21.57 -8.39
N TYR A 50 -40.82 -22.76 -7.77
CA TYR A 50 -40.01 -23.91 -8.09
C TYR A 50 -40.84 -25.14 -8.48
N SER A 51 -40.25 -26.03 -9.28
CA SER A 51 -40.83 -27.32 -9.68
C SER A 51 -39.82 -28.44 -9.44
N ASP A 52 -40.25 -29.46 -8.73
CA ASP A 52 -39.54 -30.72 -8.41
C ASP A 52 -40.10 -31.93 -9.21
N ASP A 53 -41.02 -31.69 -10.14
CA ASP A 53 -41.70 -32.69 -10.95
C ASP A 53 -41.53 -32.45 -12.48
N ASN A 54 -40.39 -31.93 -12.87
CA ASN A 54 -40.05 -31.60 -14.25
C ASN A 54 -41.00 -30.59 -14.93
N LYS A 55 -41.33 -29.47 -14.24
CA LYS A 55 -42.12 -28.35 -14.70
C LYS A 55 -43.63 -28.61 -14.84
N LYS A 56 -44.14 -29.68 -14.26
CA LYS A 56 -45.58 -30.03 -14.31
C LYS A 56 -46.40 -29.17 -13.33
N THR A 57 -45.89 -29.06 -12.09
CA THR A 57 -46.50 -28.20 -11.05
C THR A 57 -45.50 -27.20 -10.50
N TRP A 58 -46.01 -26.11 -9.94
CA TRP A 58 -45.18 -25.01 -9.40
C TRP A 58 -45.60 -24.72 -7.96
N LYS A 59 -44.62 -24.60 -7.09
CA LYS A 59 -44.75 -24.29 -5.66
C LYS A 59 -44.05 -22.96 -5.40
N GLU A 60 -44.56 -22.17 -4.48
CA GLU A 60 -43.94 -20.92 -4.08
C GLU A 60 -42.78 -21.18 -3.09
N LEU A 61 -41.69 -20.42 -3.27
CA LEU A 61 -40.55 -20.42 -2.36
C LEU A 61 -40.41 -19.01 -1.75
N SER A 62 -41.01 -18.81 -0.59
CA SER A 62 -40.94 -17.54 0.15
C SER A 62 -39.65 -17.41 0.94
N SER A 63 -39.34 -16.20 1.43
CA SER A 63 -38.20 -15.93 2.32
C SER A 63 -38.24 -16.84 3.57
N GLY A 64 -37.09 -17.46 3.91
CA GLY A 64 -37.00 -18.49 4.96
C GLY A 64 -37.40 -19.88 4.49
N GLY A 65 -38.05 -20.05 3.32
CA GLY A 65 -38.38 -21.33 2.72
C GLY A 65 -37.15 -22.15 2.31
N LYS A 66 -37.31 -23.48 2.32
CA LYS A 66 -36.24 -24.44 2.00
C LYS A 66 -36.71 -25.47 0.99
N ILE A 67 -35.83 -25.83 0.06
CA ILE A 67 -35.98 -26.96 -0.86
C ILE A 67 -34.92 -27.99 -0.47
N THR A 68 -35.32 -29.19 -0.07
CA THR A 68 -34.41 -30.30 0.21
C THR A 68 -34.40 -31.26 -0.96
N PHE A 69 -33.25 -31.57 -1.50
CA PHE A 69 -33.04 -32.53 -2.56
C PHE A 69 -33.08 -33.95 -1.99
N LYS A 70 -33.76 -34.88 -2.68
CA LYS A 70 -33.91 -36.29 -2.25
C LYS A 70 -32.64 -37.08 -2.47
N GLY A 71 -31.78 -36.67 -3.40
CA GLY A 71 -30.51 -37.31 -3.73
C GLY A 71 -29.74 -36.66 -4.83
N THR A 72 -28.54 -37.16 -5.07
CA THR A 72 -27.63 -36.68 -6.14
C THR A 72 -28.28 -36.83 -7.52
N GLY A 73 -28.15 -35.80 -8.37
CA GLY A 73 -28.71 -35.75 -9.72
C GLY A 73 -30.13 -35.22 -9.80
N GLU A 74 -30.85 -35.03 -8.69
CA GLU A 74 -32.19 -34.42 -8.73
C GLU A 74 -32.15 -33.00 -9.25
N LYS A 75 -33.12 -32.62 -10.09
CA LYS A 75 -33.25 -31.31 -10.73
C LYS A 75 -34.47 -30.56 -10.24
N ILE A 76 -34.28 -29.31 -9.91
CA ILE A 76 -35.33 -28.37 -9.51
C ILE A 76 -35.25 -27.15 -10.41
N TYR A 77 -36.38 -26.80 -11.05
CA TYR A 77 -36.48 -25.66 -11.95
C TYR A 77 -37.07 -24.46 -11.21
N LEU A 78 -36.55 -23.25 -11.53
CA LEU A 78 -37.00 -22.02 -10.90
C LEU A 78 -37.45 -20.98 -11.95
N LYS A 79 -38.50 -20.24 -11.59
CA LYS A 79 -38.95 -19.08 -12.34
C LYS A 79 -39.59 -18.05 -11.40
N GLY A 80 -39.88 -16.85 -11.91
CA GLY A 80 -40.61 -15.81 -11.18
C GLY A 80 -41.19 -14.79 -12.15
N ASP A 81 -42.05 -13.93 -11.66
CA ASP A 81 -42.57 -12.77 -12.39
C ASP A 81 -42.24 -11.52 -11.57
N ASN A 82 -41.06 -10.92 -11.83
CA ASN A 82 -40.53 -9.80 -11.10
C ASN A 82 -40.08 -8.67 -12.06
N PRO A 83 -41.03 -8.03 -12.78
CA PRO A 83 -40.69 -7.03 -13.81
C PRO A 83 -40.04 -5.77 -13.24
N GLN A 84 -40.16 -5.50 -11.94
CA GLN A 84 -39.49 -4.41 -11.23
C GLN A 84 -38.09 -4.79 -10.73
N GLY A 85 -37.68 -6.04 -10.94
CA GLY A 85 -36.37 -6.57 -10.51
C GLY A 85 -36.46 -7.58 -9.39
N PHE A 86 -35.40 -8.38 -9.25
CA PHE A 86 -35.31 -9.41 -8.21
C PHE A 86 -34.78 -8.84 -6.88
N SER A 87 -33.89 -7.85 -6.94
CA SER A 87 -33.41 -7.02 -5.84
C SER A 87 -33.42 -5.56 -6.28
N VAL A 88 -33.48 -4.60 -5.36
CA VAL A 88 -33.63 -3.18 -5.67
C VAL A 88 -32.58 -2.27 -5.01
N GLY A 89 -31.74 -2.81 -4.10
CA GLY A 89 -30.73 -2.00 -3.42
C GLY A 89 -29.76 -2.79 -2.58
N GLU A 90 -28.76 -2.11 -1.99
CA GLU A 90 -27.76 -2.73 -1.10
C GLU A 90 -28.35 -3.19 0.23
N LYS A 91 -29.43 -2.59 0.67
CA LYS A 91 -30.15 -2.92 1.91
C LYS A 91 -31.46 -3.65 1.65
N ASP A 92 -31.82 -3.83 0.37
CA ASP A 92 -33.07 -4.45 -0.05
C ASP A 92 -32.79 -5.42 -1.20
N TYR A 93 -32.48 -6.65 -0.84
CA TYR A 93 -32.07 -7.71 -1.76
C TYR A 93 -32.49 -9.11 -1.30
N THR A 94 -32.57 -10.01 -2.26
CA THR A 94 -32.84 -11.44 -2.02
C THR A 94 -31.70 -12.30 -2.52
N LYS A 95 -31.31 -13.28 -1.73
CA LYS A 95 -30.23 -14.22 -2.07
C LYS A 95 -30.60 -15.67 -1.78
N PHE A 96 -29.97 -16.57 -2.55
CA PHE A 96 -29.97 -18.00 -2.23
C PHE A 96 -28.92 -18.33 -1.16
N VAL A 97 -29.18 -19.37 -0.39
CA VAL A 97 -28.23 -20.02 0.51
C VAL A 97 -28.22 -21.49 0.16
N ILE A 98 -27.03 -22.05 -0.02
CA ILE A 98 -26.83 -23.45 -0.46
C ILE A 98 -26.07 -24.20 0.63
N GLU A 99 -26.66 -25.30 1.09
CA GLU A 99 -26.04 -26.32 1.93
C GLU A 99 -25.81 -27.58 1.07
N GLY A 100 -24.65 -28.23 1.17
CA GLY A 100 -24.25 -29.31 0.26
C GLY A 100 -23.71 -28.75 -1.07
N LYS A 101 -23.67 -29.57 -2.13
CA LYS A 101 -23.15 -29.17 -3.45
C LYS A 101 -24.27 -29.11 -4.48
N ILE A 102 -24.35 -27.96 -5.19
CA ILE A 102 -25.37 -27.69 -6.21
C ILE A 102 -24.69 -27.15 -7.47
N SER A 103 -25.05 -27.72 -8.61
CA SER A 103 -24.79 -27.14 -9.94
C SER A 103 -25.97 -26.31 -10.39
N ALA A 104 -25.72 -25.06 -10.80
CA ALA A 104 -26.73 -24.22 -11.44
C ALA A 104 -26.53 -24.17 -12.95
N SER A 105 -27.63 -24.17 -13.70
CA SER A 105 -27.66 -24.08 -15.16
C SER A 105 -28.90 -23.34 -15.64
N GLY A 106 -29.03 -23.14 -16.97
CA GLY A 106 -30.14 -22.39 -17.54
C GLY A 106 -30.02 -20.89 -17.33
N ASN A 107 -31.03 -20.13 -17.73
CA ASN A 107 -31.00 -18.69 -17.84
C ASN A 107 -31.55 -18.02 -16.57
N ILE A 108 -30.72 -17.20 -15.91
CA ILE A 108 -31.07 -16.46 -14.70
C ILE A 108 -32.30 -15.53 -14.88
N MET A 109 -32.53 -15.05 -16.12
CA MET A 109 -33.65 -14.15 -16.40
C MET A 109 -35.03 -14.81 -16.23
N SER A 110 -35.08 -16.13 -16.06
CA SER A 110 -36.34 -16.83 -15.72
C SER A 110 -36.90 -16.42 -14.35
N LEU A 111 -36.04 -15.94 -13.43
CA LEU A 111 -36.45 -15.38 -12.14
C LEU A 111 -37.18 -14.04 -12.27
N VAL A 112 -36.97 -13.31 -13.39
CA VAL A 112 -37.55 -11.97 -13.62
C VAL A 112 -38.82 -12.02 -14.50
N TYR A 113 -38.79 -12.82 -15.56
CA TYR A 113 -39.84 -12.82 -16.58
C TYR A 113 -40.57 -14.16 -16.77
N GLY A 114 -40.37 -15.11 -15.88
CA GLY A 114 -40.97 -16.44 -15.94
C GLY A 114 -40.54 -17.29 -17.14
N LYS A 115 -39.71 -16.77 -18.03
CA LYS A 115 -39.25 -17.39 -19.26
C LYS A 115 -37.74 -17.21 -19.42
N GLY A 116 -37.01 -18.24 -19.90
CA GLY A 116 -35.57 -18.17 -20.16
C GLY A 116 -35.20 -17.38 -21.43
N SER A 117 -36.12 -16.71 -22.10
CA SER A 117 -35.86 -16.05 -23.37
C SER A 117 -35.50 -14.57 -23.29
N SER A 118 -35.80 -13.89 -22.18
CA SER A 118 -35.47 -12.48 -22.00
C SER A 118 -33.97 -12.28 -21.71
N LYS A 119 -33.45 -11.12 -22.17
CA LYS A 119 -32.05 -10.70 -21.99
C LYS A 119 -31.93 -9.30 -21.41
N LYS A 120 -33.04 -8.65 -20.99
CA LYS A 120 -33.04 -7.28 -20.48
C LYS A 120 -33.13 -7.30 -18.96
N ILE A 121 -32.13 -6.72 -18.30
CA ILE A 121 -32.17 -6.45 -16.85
C ILE A 121 -33.10 -5.27 -16.62
N PRO A 122 -34.11 -5.37 -15.73
CA PRO A 122 -35.16 -4.35 -15.59
C PRO A 122 -34.71 -3.13 -14.79
N ASN A 123 -33.89 -3.30 -13.76
CA ASN A 123 -33.55 -2.26 -12.79
C ASN A 123 -32.12 -2.38 -12.26
N ASP A 124 -31.67 -1.35 -11.55
CA ASP A 124 -30.43 -1.34 -10.79
C ASP A 124 -30.48 -2.39 -9.68
N TYR A 125 -29.31 -2.96 -9.32
CA TYR A 125 -29.15 -3.99 -8.28
C TYR A 125 -29.93 -5.31 -8.53
N CYS A 126 -30.49 -5.56 -9.69
CA CYS A 126 -31.44 -6.67 -9.97
C CYS A 126 -31.01 -8.03 -9.40
N PHE A 127 -29.73 -8.40 -9.51
CA PHE A 127 -29.18 -9.66 -8.99
C PHE A 127 -28.02 -9.42 -8.00
N TYR A 128 -28.11 -8.31 -7.26
CA TYR A 128 -27.12 -7.97 -6.24
C TYR A 128 -27.04 -9.08 -5.19
N GLN A 129 -25.83 -9.62 -4.95
CA GLN A 129 -25.51 -10.67 -3.99
C GLN A 129 -26.31 -12.00 -4.16
N LEU A 130 -26.93 -12.27 -5.30
CA LEU A 130 -27.90 -13.39 -5.46
C LEU A 130 -27.38 -14.73 -4.98
N PHE A 131 -26.10 -15.08 -5.21
CA PHE A 131 -25.44 -16.29 -4.74
C PHE A 131 -24.27 -16.00 -3.78
N ALA A 132 -24.23 -14.81 -3.18
CA ALA A 132 -23.13 -14.46 -2.31
C ALA A 132 -22.97 -15.43 -1.14
N TYR A 133 -21.74 -15.93 -0.96
CA TYR A 133 -21.35 -16.93 0.06
C TYR A 133 -22.00 -18.31 -0.08
N CYS A 134 -22.53 -18.66 -1.24
CA CYS A 134 -22.95 -20.02 -1.57
C CYS A 134 -21.71 -20.90 -1.83
N GLN A 135 -21.04 -21.33 -0.75
CA GLN A 135 -19.80 -22.11 -0.85
C GLN A 135 -19.99 -23.44 -1.59
N GLY A 136 -21.18 -24.03 -1.55
CA GLY A 136 -21.52 -25.27 -2.25
C GLY A 136 -21.94 -25.11 -3.70
N LEU A 137 -21.95 -23.89 -4.26
CA LEU A 137 -22.25 -23.66 -5.69
C LEU A 137 -21.07 -24.10 -6.56
N VAL A 138 -21.28 -25.16 -7.38
CA VAL A 138 -20.21 -25.78 -8.20
C VAL A 138 -20.15 -25.17 -9.62
N SER A 139 -21.32 -24.87 -10.21
CA SER A 139 -21.43 -24.18 -11.51
C SER A 139 -22.41 -23.02 -11.46
N ALA A 140 -22.23 -22.03 -12.32
CA ALA A 140 -23.08 -20.83 -12.39
C ALA A 140 -24.12 -20.93 -13.52
N PRO A 141 -25.29 -20.29 -13.39
CA PRO A 141 -26.26 -20.16 -14.48
C PRO A 141 -25.77 -19.23 -15.60
N GLU A 142 -26.45 -19.26 -16.74
CA GLU A 142 -26.18 -18.33 -17.86
C GLU A 142 -26.61 -16.90 -17.52
N LEU A 143 -25.75 -15.94 -17.90
CA LEU A 143 -25.96 -14.49 -17.76
C LEU A 143 -26.02 -13.83 -19.15
N PRO A 144 -27.10 -13.96 -19.90
CA PRO A 144 -27.16 -13.61 -21.31
C PRO A 144 -27.29 -12.11 -21.59
N SER A 145 -27.42 -11.26 -20.59
CA SER A 145 -27.69 -9.84 -20.77
C SER A 145 -26.50 -9.11 -21.41
N LYS A 146 -26.77 -8.35 -22.48
CA LYS A 146 -25.83 -7.42 -23.12
C LYS A 146 -26.04 -5.98 -22.67
N GLY A 147 -27.21 -5.65 -22.12
CA GLY A 147 -27.55 -4.36 -21.54
C GLY A 147 -27.57 -4.49 -20.02
N LEU A 148 -26.65 -3.82 -19.36
CA LEU A 148 -26.51 -3.82 -17.91
C LEU A 148 -27.15 -2.57 -17.31
N THR A 149 -27.43 -2.62 -16.02
CA THR A 149 -27.84 -1.50 -15.19
C THR A 149 -26.86 -1.35 -14.03
N LYS A 150 -26.94 -0.26 -13.28
CA LYS A 150 -26.05 0.01 -12.15
C LYS A 150 -26.09 -1.14 -11.15
N ARG A 151 -24.91 -1.66 -10.80
CA ARG A 151 -24.68 -2.72 -9.79
C ARG A 151 -25.54 -3.98 -9.95
N CYS A 152 -26.04 -4.24 -11.16
CA CYS A 152 -26.99 -5.35 -11.40
C CYS A 152 -26.47 -6.75 -11.05
N TYR A 153 -25.17 -6.99 -11.17
CA TYR A 153 -24.50 -8.24 -10.80
C TYR A 153 -23.43 -8.04 -9.71
N SER A 154 -23.47 -6.91 -8.99
CA SER A 154 -22.48 -6.63 -7.95
C SER A 154 -22.52 -7.71 -6.87
N ASN A 155 -21.34 -8.27 -6.53
CA ASN A 155 -21.13 -9.35 -5.54
C ASN A 155 -21.94 -10.62 -5.79
N MET A 156 -22.44 -10.86 -7.02
CA MET A 156 -23.41 -11.94 -7.29
C MET A 156 -22.93 -13.31 -6.86
N PHE A 157 -21.65 -13.65 -7.07
CA PHE A 157 -21.02 -14.91 -6.70
C PHE A 157 -19.92 -14.75 -5.64
N CYS A 158 -19.86 -13.60 -4.94
CA CYS A 158 -18.85 -13.36 -3.92
C CYS A 158 -18.79 -14.51 -2.91
N GLY A 159 -17.60 -15.08 -2.66
CA GLY A 159 -17.41 -16.16 -1.69
C GLY A 159 -17.86 -17.56 -2.14
N CYS A 160 -18.24 -17.76 -3.42
CA CYS A 160 -18.55 -19.09 -3.97
C CYS A 160 -17.27 -19.90 -4.18
N SER A 161 -16.71 -20.45 -3.12
CA SER A 161 -15.37 -21.07 -3.12
C SER A 161 -15.25 -22.34 -3.95
N GLN A 162 -16.35 -23.06 -4.22
CA GLN A 162 -16.40 -24.27 -5.03
C GLN A 162 -16.68 -24.00 -6.52
N LEU A 163 -17.00 -22.76 -6.89
CA LEU A 163 -17.26 -22.39 -8.28
C LEU A 163 -15.97 -22.51 -9.11
N LYS A 164 -15.96 -23.43 -10.08
CA LYS A 164 -14.79 -23.76 -10.90
C LYS A 164 -14.65 -22.89 -12.15
N GLU A 165 -15.78 -22.54 -12.75
CA GLU A 165 -15.84 -21.78 -13.99
C GLU A 165 -16.77 -20.58 -13.85
N ALA A 166 -16.31 -19.42 -14.30
CA ALA A 166 -17.14 -18.22 -14.36
C ALA A 166 -18.05 -18.29 -15.61
N PRO A 167 -19.33 -17.82 -15.53
CA PRO A 167 -20.21 -17.75 -16.68
C PRO A 167 -19.71 -16.71 -17.70
N GLN A 168 -20.12 -16.85 -18.96
CA GLN A 168 -19.81 -15.87 -20.00
C GLN A 168 -20.47 -14.51 -19.73
N LEU A 169 -19.74 -13.43 -20.00
CA LEU A 169 -20.17 -12.05 -19.77
C LEU A 169 -20.22 -11.26 -21.11
N PRO A 170 -21.34 -11.33 -21.86
CA PRO A 170 -21.39 -10.84 -23.24
C PRO A 170 -21.52 -9.32 -23.40
N ALA A 171 -21.64 -8.57 -22.30
CA ALA A 171 -21.85 -7.13 -22.34
C ALA A 171 -20.58 -6.39 -22.80
N LYS A 172 -20.76 -5.44 -23.75
CA LYS A 172 -19.69 -4.60 -24.32
C LYS A 172 -19.72 -3.15 -23.83
N LYS A 173 -20.77 -2.77 -23.11
CA LYS A 173 -20.92 -1.47 -22.44
C LYS A 173 -21.17 -1.73 -20.96
N MET A 174 -20.42 -1.04 -20.12
CA MET A 174 -20.54 -1.15 -18.69
C MET A 174 -21.43 -0.05 -18.13
N GLU A 175 -22.01 -0.33 -16.97
CA GLU A 175 -22.66 0.64 -16.09
C GLU A 175 -21.93 0.69 -14.74
N GLU A 176 -22.20 1.71 -13.92
CA GLU A 176 -21.52 1.89 -12.63
C GLU A 176 -21.60 0.63 -11.76
N GLY A 177 -20.44 0.10 -11.37
CA GLY A 177 -20.33 -1.04 -10.46
C GLY A 177 -21.04 -2.33 -10.90
N CYS A 178 -21.43 -2.47 -12.20
CA CYS A 178 -22.27 -3.58 -12.67
C CYS A 178 -21.73 -4.97 -12.36
N TYR A 179 -20.39 -5.16 -12.36
CA TYR A 179 -19.70 -6.41 -12.01
C TYR A 179 -18.79 -6.27 -10.78
N ARG A 180 -18.99 -5.22 -9.94
CA ARG A 180 -18.17 -5.01 -8.75
C ARG A 180 -18.22 -6.23 -7.83
N GLY A 181 -17.04 -6.76 -7.46
CA GLY A 181 -16.90 -7.90 -6.53
C GLY A 181 -17.58 -9.19 -7.00
N MET A 182 -17.93 -9.32 -8.28
CA MET A 182 -18.81 -10.39 -8.77
C MET A 182 -18.31 -11.78 -8.41
N PHE A 183 -17.01 -12.03 -8.49
CA PHE A 183 -16.37 -13.30 -8.16
C PHE A 183 -15.36 -13.16 -7.02
N GLU A 184 -15.46 -12.11 -6.19
CA GLU A 184 -14.57 -11.92 -5.04
C GLU A 184 -14.53 -13.17 -4.17
N ALA A 185 -13.31 -13.65 -3.81
CA ALA A 185 -13.06 -14.85 -3.02
C ALA A 185 -13.58 -16.18 -3.61
N CYS A 186 -13.81 -16.25 -4.92
CA CYS A 186 -14.09 -17.50 -5.64
C CYS A 186 -12.79 -18.28 -5.86
N LYS A 187 -12.33 -19.02 -4.84
CA LYS A 187 -11.01 -19.66 -4.83
C LYS A 187 -10.85 -20.80 -5.86
N GLY A 188 -11.97 -21.38 -6.33
CA GLY A 188 -12.01 -22.49 -7.30
C GLY A 188 -11.87 -22.04 -8.76
N ILE A 189 -12.03 -20.74 -9.08
CA ILE A 189 -11.92 -20.26 -10.46
C ILE A 189 -10.45 -20.23 -10.88
N GLU A 190 -10.10 -20.98 -11.91
CA GLU A 190 -8.75 -21.04 -12.49
C GLU A 190 -8.60 -20.15 -13.72
N LYS A 191 -9.69 -19.89 -14.45
CA LYS A 191 -9.72 -19.05 -15.65
C LYS A 191 -10.84 -18.03 -15.59
N ALA A 192 -10.50 -16.76 -15.83
CA ALA A 192 -11.48 -15.68 -15.92
C ALA A 192 -12.27 -15.76 -17.25
N PRO A 193 -13.55 -15.30 -17.29
CA PRO A 193 -14.29 -15.12 -18.53
C PRO A 193 -13.71 -13.96 -19.35
N GLU A 194 -14.02 -13.90 -20.63
CA GLU A 194 -13.68 -12.74 -21.45
C GLU A 194 -14.35 -11.46 -20.96
N LEU A 195 -13.60 -10.34 -20.98
CA LEU A 195 -14.08 -9.00 -20.63
C LEU A 195 -13.97 -8.07 -21.85
N PRO A 196 -14.90 -8.18 -22.82
CA PRO A 196 -14.75 -7.55 -24.13
C PRO A 196 -15.08 -6.04 -24.14
N ALA A 197 -15.42 -5.45 -23.01
CA ALA A 197 -15.86 -4.06 -22.95
C ALA A 197 -14.72 -3.07 -23.19
N LYS A 198 -14.93 -2.15 -24.15
CA LYS A 198 -14.05 -1.01 -24.43
C LYS A 198 -14.55 0.31 -23.81
N LYS A 199 -15.85 0.38 -23.45
CA LYS A 199 -16.47 1.53 -22.77
C LYS A 199 -16.78 1.11 -21.34
N LEU A 200 -16.06 1.66 -20.41
CA LEU A 200 -16.18 1.40 -18.99
C LEU A 200 -17.01 2.50 -18.30
N MET A 201 -17.30 2.27 -17.05
CA MET A 201 -17.90 3.22 -16.11
C MET A 201 -17.26 3.04 -14.74
N ASP A 202 -17.54 3.95 -13.82
CA ASP A 202 -16.95 3.93 -12.48
C ASP A 202 -17.18 2.59 -11.78
N LYS A 203 -16.11 2.06 -11.18
CA LYS A 203 -16.12 0.83 -10.36
C LYS A 203 -16.68 -0.42 -11.07
N CYS A 204 -16.83 -0.42 -12.41
CA CYS A 204 -17.55 -1.51 -13.13
C CYS A 204 -16.94 -2.90 -12.93
N TYR A 205 -15.62 -3.02 -12.79
CA TYR A 205 -14.89 -4.27 -12.52
C TYR A 205 -14.12 -4.23 -11.18
N SER A 206 -14.38 -3.25 -10.31
CA SER A 206 -13.68 -3.13 -9.03
C SER A 206 -13.85 -4.41 -8.20
N ASN A 207 -12.74 -4.96 -7.64
CA ASN A 207 -12.70 -6.20 -6.84
C ASN A 207 -13.22 -7.47 -7.54
N MET A 208 -13.43 -7.47 -8.87
CA MET A 208 -14.19 -8.54 -9.52
C MET A 208 -13.62 -9.94 -9.27
N PHE A 209 -12.29 -10.10 -9.28
CA PHE A 209 -11.59 -11.35 -8.99
C PHE A 209 -10.71 -11.25 -7.74
N ARG A 210 -10.96 -10.30 -6.85
CA ARG A 210 -10.19 -10.18 -5.63
C ARG A 210 -10.22 -11.49 -4.84
N ASP A 211 -9.04 -11.92 -4.34
CA ASP A 211 -8.85 -13.16 -3.57
C ASP A 211 -9.27 -14.47 -4.30
N CYS A 212 -9.35 -14.45 -5.64
CA CYS A 212 -9.47 -15.65 -6.46
C CYS A 212 -8.11 -16.37 -6.51
N LYS A 213 -7.76 -17.08 -5.44
CA LYS A 213 -6.43 -17.67 -5.25
C LYS A 213 -6.06 -18.72 -6.29
N GLY A 214 -7.05 -19.37 -6.93
CA GLY A 214 -6.86 -20.35 -8.00
C GLY A 214 -6.65 -19.77 -9.40
N LEU A 215 -6.88 -18.44 -9.58
CA LEU A 215 -6.85 -17.81 -10.90
C LEU A 215 -5.43 -17.80 -11.48
N ILE A 216 -5.21 -18.54 -12.57
CA ILE A 216 -3.90 -18.72 -13.22
C ILE A 216 -3.68 -17.69 -14.34
N SER A 217 -4.78 -17.32 -15.06
CA SER A 217 -4.72 -16.43 -16.21
C SER A 217 -5.77 -15.33 -16.18
N ALA A 218 -5.34 -14.11 -16.45
CA ALA A 218 -6.22 -12.94 -16.57
C ALA A 218 -6.78 -12.83 -18.01
N PRO A 219 -8.01 -12.23 -18.18
CA PRO A 219 -8.57 -11.94 -19.50
C PRO A 219 -7.92 -10.68 -20.10
N ALA A 220 -8.07 -10.48 -21.42
CA ALA A 220 -7.69 -9.24 -22.07
C ALA A 220 -8.52 -8.05 -21.57
N LEU A 221 -7.88 -6.87 -21.40
CA LEU A 221 -8.49 -5.62 -20.95
C LEU A 221 -8.33 -4.54 -22.03
N PRO A 222 -9.20 -4.50 -23.03
CA PRO A 222 -8.99 -3.71 -24.26
C PRO A 222 -9.31 -2.22 -24.15
N ALA A 223 -9.77 -1.71 -23.00
CA ALA A 223 -10.15 -0.32 -22.82
C ALA A 223 -8.93 0.61 -22.84
N LYS A 224 -9.00 1.70 -23.66
CA LYS A 224 -7.95 2.74 -23.74
C LYS A 224 -8.25 3.96 -22.88
N LYS A 225 -9.51 4.16 -22.51
CA LYS A 225 -9.98 5.20 -21.60
C LYS A 225 -10.60 4.57 -20.38
N LEU A 226 -10.15 4.99 -19.21
CA LEU A 226 -10.58 4.46 -17.92
C LEU A 226 -11.47 5.46 -17.18
N TYR A 227 -12.15 4.96 -16.16
CA TYR A 227 -13.06 5.67 -15.28
C TYR A 227 -12.67 5.40 -13.83
N ASP A 228 -13.26 6.17 -12.90
CA ASP A 228 -12.86 6.13 -11.50
C ASP A 228 -13.00 4.71 -10.91
N TYR A 229 -11.88 4.20 -10.37
CA TYR A 229 -11.78 2.87 -9.73
C TYR A 229 -12.27 1.70 -10.60
N CYS A 230 -12.33 1.82 -11.94
CA CYS A 230 -12.94 0.81 -12.81
C CYS A 230 -12.26 -0.57 -12.73
N TYR A 231 -10.94 -0.62 -12.55
CA TYR A 231 -10.14 -1.84 -12.36
C TYR A 231 -9.48 -1.92 -10.97
N SER A 232 -9.94 -1.10 -10.00
CA SER A 232 -9.39 -1.12 -8.64
C SER A 232 -9.51 -2.52 -8.04
N SER A 233 -8.37 -3.06 -7.54
CA SER A 233 -8.24 -4.38 -6.91
C SER A 233 -8.78 -5.54 -7.76
N LEU A 234 -8.81 -5.40 -9.10
CA LEU A 234 -9.43 -6.38 -10.01
C LEU A 234 -8.91 -7.80 -9.77
N PHE A 235 -7.59 -7.95 -9.60
CA PHE A 235 -6.91 -9.23 -9.36
C PHE A 235 -6.17 -9.28 -8.01
N ALA A 236 -6.47 -8.35 -7.08
CA ALA A 236 -5.79 -8.35 -5.78
C ALA A 236 -5.95 -9.69 -5.07
N GLY A 237 -4.85 -10.25 -4.54
CA GLY A 237 -4.86 -11.54 -3.86
C GLY A 237 -4.95 -12.79 -4.76
N CYS A 238 -4.87 -12.64 -6.10
CA CYS A 238 -4.79 -13.76 -7.04
C CYS A 238 -3.39 -14.39 -7.01
N GLY A 239 -3.11 -15.18 -5.98
CA GLY A 239 -1.76 -15.69 -5.68
C GLY A 239 -1.18 -16.63 -6.74
N ALA A 240 -2.01 -17.27 -7.57
CA ALA A 240 -1.58 -18.17 -8.65
C ALA A 240 -1.36 -17.45 -10.00
N LEU A 241 -1.69 -16.15 -10.11
CA LEU A 241 -1.58 -15.38 -11.34
C LEU A 241 -0.10 -15.13 -11.69
N THR A 242 0.39 -15.73 -12.77
CA THR A 242 1.80 -15.63 -13.19
C THR A 242 2.09 -14.50 -14.17
N ASN A 243 1.09 -14.10 -14.96
CA ASN A 243 1.22 -13.08 -16.00
C ASN A 243 0.08 -12.07 -15.93
N ALA A 244 0.43 -10.78 -15.98
CA ALA A 244 -0.54 -9.72 -16.12
C ALA A 244 -1.07 -9.60 -17.55
N PRO A 245 -2.32 -9.13 -17.78
CA PRO A 245 -2.80 -8.79 -19.12
C PRO A 245 -2.15 -7.49 -19.62
N GLU A 246 -2.20 -7.25 -20.93
CA GLU A 246 -1.83 -5.94 -21.48
C GLU A 246 -2.76 -4.83 -20.96
N LEU A 247 -2.19 -3.66 -20.68
CA LEU A 247 -2.89 -2.48 -20.17
C LEU A 247 -2.71 -1.28 -21.13
N PRO A 248 -3.46 -1.22 -22.24
CA PRO A 248 -3.23 -0.26 -23.31
C PRO A 248 -3.76 1.16 -23.01
N ALA A 249 -4.28 1.42 -21.82
CA ALA A 249 -4.91 2.68 -21.49
C ALA A 249 -3.89 3.82 -21.35
N THR A 250 -4.18 4.94 -22.04
CA THR A 250 -3.44 6.19 -21.96
C THR A 250 -4.23 7.32 -21.29
N GLU A 251 -5.56 7.22 -21.25
CA GLU A 251 -6.45 8.13 -20.54
C GLU A 251 -6.87 7.50 -19.21
N LEU A 252 -6.18 7.88 -18.13
CA LEU A 252 -6.42 7.37 -16.79
C LEU A 252 -7.46 8.21 -16.03
N ALA A 253 -8.04 7.62 -14.98
CA ALA A 253 -8.94 8.25 -14.05
C ALA A 253 -8.51 7.95 -12.60
N LYS A 254 -9.17 8.57 -11.62
CA LYS A 254 -8.87 8.41 -10.20
C LYS A 254 -8.93 6.94 -9.78
N GLY A 255 -7.84 6.44 -9.17
CA GLY A 255 -7.75 5.09 -8.62
C GLY A 255 -8.05 3.97 -9.62
N CYS A 256 -7.95 4.21 -10.94
CA CYS A 256 -8.40 3.26 -11.96
C CYS A 256 -7.70 1.90 -11.90
N TYR A 257 -6.43 1.84 -11.50
CA TYR A 257 -5.63 0.64 -11.29
C TYR A 257 -5.17 0.46 -9.83
N ASN A 258 -5.82 1.18 -8.87
CA ASN A 258 -5.48 1.08 -7.46
C ASN A 258 -5.48 -0.38 -7.00
N SER A 259 -4.36 -0.84 -6.40
CA SER A 259 -4.18 -2.21 -5.88
C SER A 259 -4.49 -3.33 -6.88
N MET A 260 -4.43 -3.10 -8.20
CA MET A 260 -4.93 -4.05 -9.20
C MET A 260 -4.35 -5.45 -9.08
N PHE A 261 -3.05 -5.56 -8.78
CA PHE A 261 -2.32 -6.81 -8.60
C PHE A 261 -1.74 -6.98 -7.18
N GLU A 262 -2.26 -6.25 -6.20
CA GLU A 262 -1.83 -6.37 -4.79
C GLU A 262 -1.82 -7.84 -4.36
N LYS A 263 -0.71 -8.32 -3.76
CA LYS A 263 -0.54 -9.72 -3.30
C LYS A 263 -0.67 -10.80 -4.40
N CYS A 264 -0.43 -10.46 -5.68
CA CYS A 264 -0.23 -11.46 -6.73
C CYS A 264 1.20 -12.04 -6.60
N VAL A 265 1.40 -12.91 -5.62
CA VAL A 265 2.75 -13.35 -5.20
C VAL A 265 3.50 -14.16 -6.26
N ALA A 266 2.81 -14.79 -7.22
CA ALA A 266 3.41 -15.53 -8.32
C ALA A 266 3.68 -14.68 -9.58
N LEU A 267 3.27 -13.40 -9.58
CA LEU A 267 3.44 -12.50 -10.73
C LEU A 267 4.92 -12.16 -10.93
N ARG A 268 5.47 -12.50 -12.13
CA ARG A 268 6.90 -12.32 -12.45
C ARG A 268 7.19 -11.09 -13.29
N HIS A 269 6.25 -10.69 -14.15
CA HIS A 269 6.42 -9.57 -15.08
C HIS A 269 5.25 -8.60 -14.99
N ALA A 270 5.58 -7.32 -14.86
CA ALA A 270 4.58 -6.25 -14.92
C ALA A 270 4.23 -5.94 -16.39
N PRO A 271 3.00 -5.53 -16.70
CA PRO A 271 2.63 -5.06 -18.04
C PRO A 271 3.21 -3.67 -18.31
N GLU A 272 3.31 -3.28 -19.58
CA GLU A 272 3.63 -1.90 -19.97
C GLU A 272 2.55 -0.93 -19.49
N LEU A 273 2.98 0.27 -19.07
CA LEU A 273 2.12 1.34 -18.55
C LEU A 273 2.34 2.62 -19.37
N PRO A 274 1.64 2.81 -20.50
CA PRO A 274 1.98 3.82 -21.49
C PRO A 274 1.54 5.25 -21.15
N ALA A 275 0.78 5.48 -20.08
CA ALA A 275 0.25 6.77 -19.74
C ALA A 275 1.35 7.75 -19.30
N THR A 276 1.35 8.98 -19.87
CA THR A 276 2.29 10.06 -19.56
C THR A 276 1.74 11.11 -18.60
N THR A 277 0.42 11.10 -18.38
CA THR A 277 -0.29 11.94 -17.41
C THR A 277 -1.04 11.07 -16.44
N LEU A 278 -0.77 11.23 -15.16
CA LEU A 278 -1.37 10.43 -14.10
C LEU A 278 -2.49 11.17 -13.40
N LYS A 279 -3.37 10.41 -12.77
CA LYS A 279 -4.48 10.87 -11.94
C LYS A 279 -4.29 10.41 -10.50
N GLU A 280 -4.99 11.07 -9.58
CA GLU A 280 -4.94 10.74 -8.15
C GLU A 280 -5.10 9.23 -7.92
N LYS A 281 -4.14 8.63 -7.20
CA LYS A 281 -4.13 7.21 -6.82
C LYS A 281 -4.23 6.21 -7.98
N CYS A 282 -3.99 6.61 -9.24
CA CYS A 282 -4.24 5.73 -10.40
C CYS A 282 -3.45 4.42 -10.37
N TYR A 283 -2.21 4.42 -9.84
CA TYR A 283 -1.36 3.25 -9.65
C TYR A 283 -1.01 2.97 -8.17
N TRP A 284 -1.79 3.54 -7.22
CA TRP A 284 -1.56 3.32 -5.80
C TRP A 284 -1.53 1.82 -5.46
N GLY A 285 -0.42 1.34 -4.89
CA GLY A 285 -0.27 -0.06 -4.47
C GLY A 285 -0.45 -1.11 -5.57
N MET A 286 -0.31 -0.73 -6.86
CA MET A 286 -0.69 -1.60 -7.99
C MET A 286 -0.04 -2.98 -7.93
N PHE A 287 1.22 -3.07 -7.53
CA PHE A 287 1.98 -4.33 -7.37
C PHE A 287 2.42 -4.57 -5.92
N LEU A 288 1.74 -3.96 -4.95
CA LEU A 288 2.04 -4.13 -3.53
C LEU A 288 2.11 -5.62 -3.16
N SER A 289 3.25 -6.04 -2.60
CA SER A 289 3.50 -7.44 -2.17
C SER A 289 3.49 -8.48 -3.30
N CYS A 290 3.83 -8.10 -4.54
CA CYS A 290 4.14 -9.03 -5.63
C CYS A 290 5.55 -9.60 -5.43
N ALA A 291 5.68 -10.63 -4.58
CA ALA A 291 6.96 -11.08 -4.05
C ALA A 291 7.93 -11.63 -5.12
N GLN A 292 7.44 -12.16 -6.26
CA GLN A 292 8.26 -12.70 -7.35
C GLN A 292 8.50 -11.71 -8.50
N LEU A 293 8.01 -10.47 -8.40
CA LEU A 293 8.22 -9.45 -9.42
C LEU A 293 9.69 -8.98 -9.39
N ALA A 294 10.45 -9.30 -10.45
CA ALA A 294 11.89 -9.04 -10.51
C ALA A 294 12.26 -7.71 -11.16
N GLU A 295 11.42 -7.18 -12.05
CA GLU A 295 11.67 -5.96 -12.82
C GLU A 295 10.43 -5.07 -12.85
N MET A 296 10.64 -3.75 -12.75
CA MET A 296 9.57 -2.78 -12.94
C MET A 296 9.37 -2.45 -14.43
N PRO A 297 8.15 -2.10 -14.88
CA PRO A 297 7.90 -1.61 -16.21
C PRO A 297 8.46 -0.19 -16.39
N LYS A 298 8.55 0.29 -17.64
CA LYS A 298 8.80 1.70 -17.88
C LYS A 298 7.65 2.56 -17.35
N LEU A 299 7.99 3.67 -16.70
CA LEU A 299 7.04 4.64 -16.15
C LEU A 299 7.27 6.00 -16.82
N PRO A 300 6.67 6.24 -18.00
CA PRO A 300 6.98 7.43 -18.83
C PRO A 300 6.32 8.72 -18.34
N ALA A 301 5.55 8.69 -17.26
CA ALA A 301 4.77 9.82 -16.81
C ALA A 301 5.65 10.96 -16.28
N THR A 302 5.36 12.17 -16.76
CA THR A 302 5.99 13.44 -16.34
C THR A 302 5.03 14.35 -15.58
N ILE A 303 3.73 14.15 -15.72
CA ILE A 303 2.68 14.90 -15.02
C ILE A 303 2.02 13.98 -14.00
N MET A 304 2.09 14.37 -12.74
CA MET A 304 1.69 13.55 -11.60
C MET A 304 0.60 14.23 -10.78
N GLU A 305 -0.32 13.44 -10.25
CA GLU A 305 -1.27 13.87 -9.23
C GLU A 305 -0.98 13.15 -7.89
N ARG A 306 -1.72 13.54 -6.85
CA ARG A 306 -1.53 13.05 -5.48
C ARG A 306 -1.55 11.52 -5.41
N GLU A 307 -0.59 10.93 -4.68
CA GLU A 307 -0.50 9.49 -4.38
C GLU A 307 -0.48 8.57 -5.64
N CYS A 308 -0.14 9.09 -6.83
CA CYS A 308 -0.32 8.35 -8.09
C CYS A 308 0.55 7.09 -8.19
N TYR A 309 1.75 7.05 -7.61
CA TYR A 309 2.65 5.91 -7.52
C TYR A 309 2.92 5.43 -6.09
N ALA A 310 2.18 5.98 -5.08
CA ALA A 310 2.40 5.59 -3.70
C ALA A 310 2.23 4.08 -3.52
N TRP A 311 3.16 3.43 -2.78
CA TRP A 311 3.18 2.00 -2.46
C TRP A 311 3.25 1.05 -3.66
N MET A 312 3.51 1.55 -4.88
CA MET A 312 3.31 0.79 -6.13
C MET A 312 4.04 -0.55 -6.14
N PHE A 313 5.28 -0.62 -5.68
CA PHE A 313 6.11 -1.83 -5.62
C PHE A 313 6.50 -2.21 -4.19
N ALA A 314 5.85 -1.65 -3.16
CA ALA A 314 6.22 -1.97 -1.79
C ALA A 314 6.10 -3.47 -1.51
N ASN A 315 7.06 -4.04 -0.76
CA ASN A 315 7.21 -5.47 -0.46
C ASN A 315 7.44 -6.38 -1.70
N CYS A 316 7.85 -5.84 -2.86
CA CYS A 316 8.32 -6.63 -4.00
C CYS A 316 9.76 -7.12 -3.71
N ARG A 317 9.88 -8.18 -2.93
CA ARG A 317 11.17 -8.61 -2.36
C ARG A 317 12.19 -9.09 -3.40
N SER A 318 11.73 -9.56 -4.57
CA SER A 318 12.59 -10.00 -5.68
C SER A 318 12.90 -8.88 -6.68
N LEU A 319 12.44 -7.64 -6.47
CA LEU A 319 12.72 -6.52 -7.36
C LEU A 319 14.19 -6.12 -7.27
N GLU A 320 14.96 -6.40 -8.32
CA GLU A 320 16.41 -6.16 -8.37
C GLU A 320 16.77 -4.86 -9.09
N ARG A 321 15.99 -4.49 -10.11
CA ARG A 321 16.32 -3.38 -11.01
C ARG A 321 15.15 -2.41 -11.15
N THR A 322 15.50 -1.12 -11.14
CA THR A 322 14.56 -0.03 -11.42
C THR A 322 14.77 0.53 -12.82
N GLN A 323 13.78 1.28 -13.31
CA GLN A 323 13.85 2.09 -14.52
C GLN A 323 13.92 3.57 -14.11
N GLN A 324 14.26 4.46 -15.03
CA GLN A 324 14.27 5.89 -14.78
C GLN A 324 12.88 6.43 -14.43
N LEU A 325 12.83 7.40 -13.53
CA LEU A 325 11.62 8.13 -13.14
C LEU A 325 11.75 9.57 -13.68
N PRO A 326 11.17 9.88 -14.85
CA PRO A 326 11.44 11.10 -15.58
C PRO A 326 10.74 12.36 -15.04
N ALA A 327 9.84 12.22 -14.06
CA ALA A 327 9.05 13.35 -13.55
C ALA A 327 9.92 14.35 -12.78
N THR A 328 9.85 15.62 -13.18
CA THR A 328 10.50 16.75 -12.52
C THR A 328 9.54 17.59 -11.68
N GLN A 329 8.24 17.50 -11.96
CA GLN A 329 7.18 18.17 -11.20
C GLN A 329 6.50 17.18 -10.27
N MET A 330 6.71 17.38 -8.98
CA MET A 330 6.15 16.51 -7.94
C MET A 330 4.72 16.89 -7.56
N SER A 331 3.98 15.93 -7.04
CA SER A 331 2.74 16.12 -6.32
C SER A 331 2.87 15.55 -4.90
N GLU A 332 1.94 15.90 -4.01
CA GLU A 332 1.92 15.40 -2.63
C GLU A 332 1.84 13.86 -2.61
N LEU A 333 2.70 13.20 -1.80
CA LEU A 333 2.72 11.74 -1.60
C LEU A 333 2.92 10.93 -2.90
N CYS A 334 3.37 11.53 -4.01
CA CYS A 334 3.33 10.88 -5.33
C CYS A 334 4.18 9.62 -5.44
N TYR A 335 5.30 9.52 -4.71
CA TYR A 335 6.19 8.36 -4.63
C TYR A 335 6.31 7.80 -3.20
N GLU A 336 5.39 8.16 -2.29
CA GLU A 336 5.41 7.64 -0.93
C GLU A 336 5.54 6.13 -0.92
N SER A 337 6.55 5.60 -0.19
CA SER A 337 6.77 4.17 0.02
C SER A 337 6.85 3.32 -1.27
N MET A 338 7.15 3.93 -2.43
CA MET A 338 7.08 3.25 -3.74
C MET A 338 7.86 1.93 -3.78
N PHE A 339 9.06 1.88 -3.20
CA PHE A 339 9.95 0.70 -3.15
C PHE A 339 10.17 0.21 -1.71
N CYS A 340 9.29 0.57 -0.77
CA CYS A 340 9.44 0.16 0.63
C CYS A 340 9.55 -1.37 0.75
N ASN A 341 10.58 -1.87 1.48
CA ASN A 341 10.87 -3.29 1.68
C ASN A 341 11.15 -4.09 0.39
N CYS A 342 11.67 -3.46 -0.67
CA CYS A 342 12.24 -4.15 -1.82
C CYS A 342 13.66 -4.64 -1.46
N ALA A 343 13.74 -5.76 -0.76
CA ALA A 343 14.98 -6.23 -0.13
C ALA A 343 16.12 -6.53 -1.13
N SER A 344 15.80 -6.97 -2.35
CA SER A 344 16.78 -7.29 -3.41
C SER A 344 17.25 -6.07 -4.20
N LEU A 345 16.64 -4.89 -4.00
CA LEU A 345 16.96 -3.70 -4.78
C LEU A 345 18.38 -3.20 -4.44
N ALA A 346 19.28 -3.26 -5.44
CA ALA A 346 20.69 -2.89 -5.26
C ALA A 346 21.00 -1.44 -5.66
N GLU A 347 20.23 -0.87 -6.59
CA GLU A 347 20.45 0.47 -7.15
C GLU A 347 19.13 1.26 -7.18
N ALA A 348 19.18 2.51 -6.72
CA ALA A 348 18.05 3.43 -6.80
C ALA A 348 17.97 4.09 -8.20
N PRO A 349 16.77 4.43 -8.71
CA PRO A 349 16.62 5.22 -9.92
C PRO A 349 17.10 6.65 -9.69
N GLN A 350 17.46 7.36 -10.77
CA GLN A 350 17.71 8.80 -10.69
C GLN A 350 16.41 9.56 -10.36
N LEU A 351 16.53 10.60 -9.54
CA LEU A 351 15.42 11.43 -9.06
C LEU A 351 15.66 12.90 -9.49
N PRO A 352 15.22 13.28 -10.70
CA PRO A 352 15.59 14.56 -11.32
C PRO A 352 14.84 15.78 -10.75
N ALA A 353 13.86 15.59 -9.88
CA ALA A 353 13.06 16.68 -9.35
C ALA A 353 13.86 17.58 -8.40
N THR A 354 13.75 18.90 -8.60
CA THR A 354 14.36 19.94 -7.76
C THR A 354 13.34 20.70 -6.89
N GLU A 355 12.05 20.64 -7.27
CA GLU A 355 10.95 21.24 -6.50
C GLU A 355 10.18 20.14 -5.74
N MET A 356 10.22 20.21 -4.41
CA MET A 356 9.59 19.22 -3.56
C MET A 356 8.15 19.58 -3.20
N LYS A 357 7.33 18.57 -2.97
CA LYS A 357 5.99 18.66 -2.37
C LYS A 357 5.96 17.84 -1.10
N ALA A 358 4.96 18.11 -0.24
CA ALA A 358 4.87 17.42 1.04
C ALA A 358 4.84 15.90 0.85
N HIS A 359 5.71 15.21 1.60
CA HIS A 359 5.80 13.74 1.64
C HIS A 359 6.05 13.06 0.28
N CYS A 360 6.55 13.77 -0.75
CA CYS A 360 6.63 13.24 -2.13
C CYS A 360 7.52 12.00 -2.26
N TYR A 361 8.59 11.86 -1.46
CA TYR A 361 9.49 10.71 -1.41
C TYR A 361 9.55 10.06 -0.02
N GLU A 362 8.56 10.32 0.85
CA GLU A 362 8.52 9.72 2.19
C GLU A 362 8.61 8.20 2.11
N LYS A 363 9.56 7.59 2.87
CA LYS A 363 9.77 6.13 2.95
C LYS A 363 10.04 5.43 1.61
N MET A 364 10.43 6.15 0.53
CA MET A 364 10.51 5.59 -0.82
C MET A 364 11.34 4.31 -0.89
N PHE A 365 12.49 4.25 -0.23
CA PHE A 365 13.41 3.09 -0.20
C PHE A 365 13.52 2.46 1.20
N LYS A 366 12.60 2.76 2.11
CA LYS A 366 12.65 2.20 3.47
C LYS A 366 12.75 0.67 3.43
N GLY A 367 13.74 0.08 4.12
CA GLY A 367 13.91 -1.37 4.21
C GLY A 367 14.45 -2.04 2.93
N CYS A 368 15.07 -1.28 2.00
CA CYS A 368 15.81 -1.83 0.87
C CYS A 368 17.18 -2.33 1.35
N LEU A 369 17.25 -3.58 1.79
CA LEU A 369 18.40 -4.13 2.50
C LEU A 369 19.68 -4.19 1.66
N ASN A 370 19.57 -4.36 0.34
CA ASN A 370 20.71 -4.51 -0.57
C ASN A 370 21.17 -3.19 -1.22
N LEU A 371 20.48 -2.08 -0.97
CA LEU A 371 20.84 -0.78 -1.52
C LEU A 371 22.21 -0.33 -0.98
N LYS A 372 23.17 -0.01 -1.88
CA LYS A 372 24.58 0.30 -1.52
C LYS A 372 24.85 1.79 -1.41
N GLU A 373 24.22 2.60 -2.23
CA GLU A 373 24.39 4.06 -2.26
C GLU A 373 23.05 4.78 -2.51
N THR A 374 22.97 6.03 -2.09
CA THR A 374 21.79 6.88 -2.37
C THR A 374 21.83 7.44 -3.78
N PRO A 375 20.68 7.76 -4.43
CA PRO A 375 20.66 8.57 -5.64
C PRO A 375 21.08 10.02 -5.36
N ASP A 376 21.39 10.79 -6.41
CA ASP A 376 21.59 12.23 -6.27
C ASP A 376 20.28 12.93 -5.95
N LEU A 377 20.26 13.72 -4.87
CA LEU A 377 19.12 14.54 -4.44
C LEU A 377 19.47 16.01 -4.64
N GLN A 378 18.95 16.64 -5.68
CA GLN A 378 19.39 17.96 -6.14
C GLN A 378 18.60 19.14 -5.54
N ALA A 379 17.53 18.87 -4.79
CA ALA A 379 16.68 19.92 -4.22
C ALA A 379 17.41 20.72 -3.14
N THR A 380 17.41 22.05 -3.27
CA THR A 380 18.00 22.99 -2.31
C THR A 380 16.99 23.60 -1.36
N THR A 381 15.71 23.50 -1.69
CA THR A 381 14.56 23.92 -0.85
C THR A 381 13.64 22.73 -0.67
N LEU A 382 13.33 22.40 0.57
CA LEU A 382 12.55 21.22 0.91
C LEU A 382 11.12 21.55 1.31
N ALA A 383 10.24 20.55 1.19
CA ALA A 383 8.87 20.58 1.67
C ALA A 383 8.71 19.65 2.88
N LYS A 384 7.60 19.81 3.62
CA LYS A 384 7.30 19.02 4.81
C LYS A 384 7.42 17.51 4.53
N GLY A 385 8.22 16.82 5.35
CA GLY A 385 8.40 15.37 5.31
C GLY A 385 8.83 14.78 3.96
N CYS A 386 9.34 15.59 3.00
CA CYS A 386 9.57 15.14 1.63
C CYS A 386 10.55 13.96 1.50
N TYR A 387 11.53 13.85 2.40
CA TYR A 387 12.50 12.75 2.47
C TYR A 387 12.42 11.98 3.80
N ARG A 388 11.34 12.13 4.58
CA ARG A 388 11.18 11.46 5.86
C ARG A 388 11.34 9.94 5.71
N SER A 389 12.19 9.33 6.53
CA SER A 389 12.47 7.88 6.54
C SER A 389 12.86 7.29 5.17
N MET A 390 13.34 8.10 4.20
CA MET A 390 13.52 7.67 2.80
C MET A 390 14.40 6.43 2.67
N PHE A 391 15.48 6.32 3.44
CA PHE A 391 16.41 5.18 3.45
C PHE A 391 16.42 4.44 4.79
N SER A 392 15.43 4.67 5.66
CA SER A 392 15.37 4.02 6.96
C SER A 392 15.39 2.50 6.83
N GLY A 393 16.31 1.82 7.54
CA GLY A 393 16.45 0.36 7.47
C GLY A 393 17.12 -0.16 6.20
N CYS A 394 17.83 0.69 5.43
CA CYS A 394 18.72 0.26 4.36
C CYS A 394 20.04 -0.24 4.95
N GLU A 395 20.02 -1.45 5.53
CA GLU A 395 21.15 -2.01 6.27
C GLU A 395 22.42 -2.19 5.41
N GLY A 396 22.26 -2.39 4.09
CA GLY A 396 23.38 -2.54 3.16
C GLY A 396 24.01 -1.23 2.68
N LEU A 397 23.43 -0.05 3.07
CA LEU A 397 23.87 1.26 2.63
C LEU A 397 25.23 1.62 3.28
N THR A 398 26.27 1.79 2.47
CA THR A 398 27.63 2.13 2.93
C THR A 398 27.98 3.58 2.74
N GLU A 399 27.39 4.24 1.73
CA GLU A 399 27.69 5.61 1.34
C GLU A 399 26.40 6.41 1.08
N ALA A 400 26.38 7.66 1.51
CA ALA A 400 25.31 8.61 1.23
C ALA A 400 25.88 9.81 0.45
N LYS A 401 25.24 10.15 -0.67
CA LYS A 401 25.62 11.33 -1.46
C LYS A 401 25.28 12.63 -0.73
N PRO A 402 25.90 13.77 -1.08
CA PRO A 402 25.64 15.05 -0.43
C PRO A 402 24.17 15.46 -0.45
N LEU A 403 23.73 16.14 0.62
CA LEU A 403 22.39 16.71 0.76
C LEU A 403 22.49 18.24 0.66
N PRO A 404 22.25 18.85 -0.52
CA PRO A 404 22.58 20.25 -0.77
C PRO A 404 21.58 21.26 -0.17
N ALA A 405 20.48 20.80 0.42
CA ALA A 405 19.41 21.68 0.88
C ALA A 405 19.85 22.57 2.05
N ALA A 406 19.74 23.87 1.86
CA ALA A 406 19.97 24.90 2.88
C ALA A 406 18.65 25.44 3.47
N ILE A 407 17.53 25.32 2.76
CA ILE A 407 16.20 25.74 3.21
C ILE A 407 15.40 24.49 3.55
N LEU A 408 15.16 24.28 4.83
CA LEU A 408 14.49 23.10 5.38
C LEU A 408 13.02 23.38 5.72
N ALA A 409 12.23 22.31 5.77
CA ALA A 409 10.87 22.30 6.26
C ALA A 409 10.70 21.23 7.35
N ASP A 410 9.57 21.27 8.06
CA ASP A 410 9.28 20.35 9.15
C ASP A 410 9.43 18.89 8.70
N GLU A 411 10.10 18.08 9.53
CA GLU A 411 10.30 16.65 9.34
C GLU A 411 10.98 16.25 8.02
N CYS A 412 11.55 17.18 7.23
CA CYS A 412 11.99 16.92 5.85
C CYS A 412 13.04 15.80 5.72
N TYR A 413 13.95 15.63 6.68
CA TYR A 413 14.97 14.59 6.77
C TYR A 413 14.81 13.68 8.01
N ALA A 414 13.68 13.79 8.74
CA ALA A 414 13.46 12.96 9.94
C ALA A 414 13.61 11.47 9.60
N GLU A 415 14.36 10.73 10.43
CA GLU A 415 14.60 9.29 10.27
C GLU A 415 15.24 8.87 8.92
N MET A 416 15.81 9.78 8.14
CA MET A 416 16.21 9.51 6.74
C MET A 416 17.15 8.29 6.62
N PHE A 417 18.13 8.15 7.51
CA PHE A 417 19.10 7.06 7.54
C PHE A 417 18.99 6.18 8.80
N LYS A 418 17.91 6.27 9.55
CA LYS A 418 17.68 5.45 10.75
C LYS A 418 17.85 3.97 10.44
N ASN A 419 18.60 3.23 11.29
CA ASN A 419 18.90 1.81 11.11
C ASN A 419 19.72 1.47 9.84
N CYS A 420 20.48 2.41 9.27
CA CYS A 420 21.47 2.13 8.23
C CYS A 420 22.76 1.64 8.90
N SER A 421 22.77 0.39 9.38
CA SER A 421 23.81 -0.16 10.25
C SER A 421 25.20 -0.19 9.62
N GLN A 422 25.33 -0.21 8.28
CA GLN A 422 26.61 -0.22 7.56
C GLN A 422 27.06 1.17 7.09
N LEU A 423 26.31 2.23 7.33
CA LEU A 423 26.67 3.60 6.92
C LEU A 423 27.90 4.08 7.70
N ARG A 424 28.99 4.38 6.98
CA ARG A 424 30.29 4.76 7.58
C ARG A 424 30.49 6.27 7.65
N GLN A 425 29.95 7.01 6.71
CA GLN A 425 30.09 8.46 6.61
C GLN A 425 28.72 9.12 6.41
N ALA A 426 28.45 10.12 7.22
CA ALA A 426 27.25 10.94 7.05
C ALA A 426 27.43 11.97 5.92
N PRO A 427 26.39 12.31 5.13
CA PRO A 427 26.44 13.39 4.17
C PRO A 427 26.59 14.76 4.86
N GLN A 428 27.11 15.77 4.14
CA GLN A 428 27.17 17.13 4.64
C GLN A 428 25.76 17.74 4.80
N LEU A 429 25.56 18.54 5.86
CA LEU A 429 24.30 19.18 6.22
C LEU A 429 24.52 20.71 6.31
N PRO A 430 24.33 21.45 5.22
CA PRO A 430 24.76 22.86 5.13
C PRO A 430 23.81 23.88 5.77
N ALA A 431 22.61 23.46 6.22
CA ALA A 431 21.61 24.37 6.73
C ALA A 431 22.04 25.06 8.04
N THR A 432 21.90 26.38 8.09
CA THR A 432 22.21 27.21 9.28
C THR A 432 20.98 27.58 10.10
N GLN A 433 19.80 27.41 9.54
CA GLN A 433 18.51 27.57 10.18
C GLN A 433 17.69 26.28 10.04
N LEU A 434 17.17 25.79 11.14
CA LEU A 434 16.47 24.52 11.18
C LEU A 434 14.95 24.71 11.29
N ALA A 435 14.22 23.70 10.82
CA ALA A 435 12.78 23.55 10.97
C ALA A 435 12.45 22.47 12.02
N LYS A 436 11.20 22.40 12.46
CA LYS A 436 10.73 21.46 13.48
C LYS A 436 11.02 20.01 13.06
N SER A 437 11.68 19.25 13.96
CA SER A 437 12.02 17.84 13.77
C SER A 437 12.76 17.52 12.47
N CYS A 438 13.41 18.49 11.79
CA CYS A 438 13.95 18.31 10.44
C CYS A 438 15.03 17.22 10.36
N TYR A 439 15.84 17.01 11.42
CA TYR A 439 16.88 15.98 11.51
C TYR A 439 16.61 14.98 12.65
N ALA A 440 15.40 14.94 13.22
CA ALA A 440 15.08 14.03 14.31
C ALA A 440 15.32 12.57 13.90
N TRP A 441 16.07 11.80 14.71
CA TRP A 441 16.41 10.38 14.49
C TRP A 441 17.19 10.11 13.19
N MET A 442 17.76 11.11 12.53
CA MET A 442 18.30 10.99 11.16
C MET A 442 19.30 9.85 10.99
N PHE A 443 20.23 9.66 11.94
CA PHE A 443 21.25 8.63 11.93
C PHE A 443 21.10 7.63 13.10
N ALA A 444 19.94 7.58 13.74
CA ALA A 444 19.76 6.68 14.88
C ALA A 444 20.00 5.23 14.48
N ASN A 445 20.80 4.51 15.31
CA ASN A 445 21.23 3.13 15.08
C ASN A 445 22.07 2.93 13.79
N CYS A 446 22.88 3.93 13.41
CA CYS A 446 23.92 3.79 12.40
C CYS A 446 25.22 3.31 13.07
N GLY A 447 25.27 2.01 13.40
CA GLY A 447 26.32 1.44 14.25
C GLY A 447 27.75 1.52 13.69
N GLN A 448 27.95 1.68 12.36
CA GLN A 448 29.25 1.84 11.72
C GLN A 448 29.65 3.31 11.50
N LEU A 449 28.81 4.26 11.87
CA LEU A 449 29.10 5.69 11.72
C LEU A 449 30.17 6.10 12.77
N ASN A 450 31.36 6.47 12.31
CA ASN A 450 32.48 6.86 13.17
C ASN A 450 32.71 8.36 13.27
N HIS A 451 32.21 9.15 12.29
CA HIS A 451 32.31 10.61 12.27
C HIS A 451 30.96 11.24 11.96
N ALA A 452 30.53 12.18 12.78
CA ALA A 452 29.35 12.99 12.51
C ALA A 452 29.62 14.06 11.44
N PRO A 453 28.61 14.51 10.67
CA PRO A 453 28.75 15.66 9.77
C PRO A 453 28.89 16.95 10.57
N GLN A 454 29.36 18.03 9.96
CA GLN A 454 29.30 19.36 10.57
C GLN A 454 27.84 19.81 10.71
N LEU A 455 27.53 20.47 11.85
CA LEU A 455 26.21 21.00 12.15
C LEU A 455 26.28 22.52 12.38
N PRO A 456 26.31 23.32 11.31
CA PRO A 456 26.59 24.75 11.38
C PRO A 456 25.41 25.60 11.90
N ALA A 457 24.26 24.98 12.21
CA ALA A 457 23.05 25.71 12.56
C ALA A 457 23.16 26.46 13.88
N THR A 458 22.82 27.73 13.84
CA THR A 458 22.74 28.64 15.00
C THR A 458 21.30 28.99 15.38
N ILE A 459 20.34 28.77 14.48
CA ILE A 459 18.91 28.98 14.70
C ILE A 459 18.25 27.60 14.73
N LEU A 460 17.81 27.19 15.90
CA LEU A 460 17.20 25.88 16.16
C LEU A 460 15.67 25.96 16.18
N ALA A 461 15.02 24.81 16.02
CA ALA A 461 13.59 24.62 16.18
C ALA A 461 13.32 23.38 17.07
N ASP A 462 12.09 23.23 17.52
CA ASP A 462 11.69 22.13 18.42
C ASP A 462 12.04 20.77 17.80
N ASN A 463 12.64 19.90 18.62
CA ASN A 463 13.02 18.54 18.25
C ASN A 463 13.97 18.45 17.03
N CYS A 464 14.63 19.53 16.58
CA CYS A 464 15.37 19.54 15.30
C CYS A 464 16.49 18.49 15.23
N TYR A 465 17.20 18.19 16.31
CA TYR A 465 18.24 17.17 16.44
C TYR A 465 17.89 16.05 17.43
N ASN A 466 16.61 15.95 17.82
CA ASN A 466 16.16 14.94 18.79
C ASN A 466 16.60 13.54 18.34
N LEU A 467 17.37 12.81 19.22
CA LEU A 467 17.82 11.43 19.01
C LEU A 467 18.60 11.21 17.71
N MET A 468 19.24 12.27 17.16
CA MET A 468 19.87 12.24 15.83
C MET A 468 20.93 11.11 15.68
N PHE A 469 21.77 10.90 16.69
CA PHE A 469 22.84 9.88 16.71
C PHE A 469 22.61 8.79 17.77
N LEU A 470 21.38 8.60 18.24
CA LEU A 470 21.05 7.54 19.20
C LEU A 470 21.61 6.18 18.71
N LEU A 471 22.32 5.42 19.59
CA LEU A 471 22.88 4.11 19.25
C LEU A 471 23.94 4.14 18.11
N CYS A 472 24.59 5.27 17.86
CA CYS A 472 25.78 5.31 17.01
C CYS A 472 27.02 4.86 17.82
N VAL A 473 27.07 3.56 18.14
CA VAL A 473 28.03 2.98 19.10
C VAL A 473 29.51 3.17 18.71
N ASN A 474 29.81 3.40 17.43
CA ASN A 474 31.16 3.65 16.93
C ASN A 474 31.50 5.14 16.73
N LEU A 475 30.62 6.05 17.10
CA LEU A 475 30.86 7.50 16.96
C LEU A 475 31.95 7.95 17.97
N GLU A 476 33.12 8.35 17.45
CA GLU A 476 34.28 8.75 18.25
C GLU A 476 34.33 10.24 18.57
N LYS A 477 33.81 11.07 17.66
CA LYS A 477 33.79 12.54 17.78
C LYS A 477 32.43 13.12 17.50
N ALA A 478 31.93 13.91 18.43
CA ALA A 478 30.74 14.72 18.21
C ALA A 478 31.06 15.94 17.33
N PRO A 479 30.07 16.46 16.54
CA PRO A 479 30.21 17.69 15.81
C PRO A 479 30.16 18.92 16.75
N GLU A 480 30.62 20.06 16.31
CA GLU A 480 30.39 21.32 17.03
C GLU A 480 28.92 21.68 17.04
N LEU A 481 28.44 22.26 18.15
CA LEU A 481 27.07 22.71 18.36
C LEU A 481 27.08 24.24 18.67
N PRO A 482 27.12 25.11 17.66
CA PRO A 482 27.39 26.54 17.84
C PRO A 482 26.20 27.35 18.36
N ALA A 483 25.01 26.78 18.45
CA ALA A 483 23.79 27.51 18.85
C ALA A 483 23.86 27.96 20.32
N THR A 484 23.63 29.26 20.56
CA THR A 484 23.56 29.87 21.89
C THR A 484 22.12 30.08 22.35
N SER A 485 21.14 29.96 21.46
CA SER A 485 19.69 29.97 21.76
C SER A 485 19.11 28.59 21.43
N LEU A 486 18.46 27.99 22.41
CA LEU A 486 17.92 26.62 22.29
C LEU A 486 16.41 26.65 22.06
N ALA A 487 15.90 25.56 21.47
CA ALA A 487 14.48 25.26 21.32
C ALA A 487 14.12 24.01 22.13
N ASP A 488 12.84 23.73 22.32
CA ASP A 488 12.36 22.62 23.13
C ASP A 488 12.79 21.27 22.52
N ASN A 489 13.34 20.39 23.38
CA ASN A 489 13.87 19.06 22.99
C ASN A 489 14.90 19.08 21.85
N CYS A 490 15.53 20.22 21.53
CA CYS A 490 16.37 20.36 20.32
C CYS A 490 17.52 19.35 20.25
N TYR A 491 18.13 18.98 21.39
CA TYR A 491 19.22 18.01 21.52
C TYR A 491 18.86 16.79 22.41
N ALA A 492 17.57 16.60 22.73
CA ALA A 492 17.19 15.50 23.63
C ALA A 492 17.63 14.14 23.05
N GLY A 493 18.35 13.35 23.84
CA GLY A 493 18.87 12.02 23.48
C GLY A 493 19.84 12.00 22.30
N MET A 494 20.38 13.16 21.88
CA MET A 494 21.12 13.28 20.61
C MET A 494 22.25 12.27 20.45
N PHE A 495 23.03 12.00 21.51
CA PHE A 495 24.17 11.07 21.52
C PHE A 495 23.97 9.89 22.48
N SER A 496 22.74 9.65 22.94
CA SER A 496 22.48 8.52 23.85
C SER A 496 22.99 7.21 23.25
N LYS A 497 23.71 6.41 24.07
CA LYS A 497 24.35 5.13 23.68
C LYS A 497 25.44 5.25 22.61
N CYS A 498 26.13 6.40 22.52
CA CYS A 498 27.34 6.54 21.73
C CYS A 498 28.54 6.04 22.57
N GLU A 499 28.74 4.73 22.61
CA GLU A 499 29.66 4.05 23.55
C GLU A 499 31.15 4.46 23.41
N LYS A 500 31.56 4.88 22.19
CA LYS A 500 32.97 5.29 21.93
C LYS A 500 33.22 6.78 22.09
N LEU A 501 32.20 7.61 22.36
CA LEU A 501 32.33 9.04 22.51
C LEU A 501 33.05 9.37 23.81
N GLU A 502 34.26 9.98 23.75
CA GLU A 502 35.07 10.34 24.92
C GLU A 502 34.87 11.79 25.38
N GLU A 503 34.57 12.72 24.45
CA GLU A 503 34.40 14.13 24.73
C GLU A 503 33.08 14.64 24.14
N ALA A 504 32.28 15.35 24.96
CA ALA A 504 31.10 16.06 24.47
C ALA A 504 31.51 17.33 23.69
N PRO A 505 30.71 17.79 22.71
CA PRO A 505 30.91 19.11 22.14
C PRO A 505 30.69 20.19 23.20
N ALA A 506 31.27 21.37 23.01
CA ALA A 506 30.93 22.52 23.84
C ALA A 506 29.45 22.88 23.69
N LEU A 507 28.77 23.16 24.81
CA LEU A 507 27.37 23.54 24.87
C LEU A 507 27.28 25.01 25.29
N PRO A 508 27.34 25.98 24.35
CA PRO A 508 27.59 27.39 24.64
C PRO A 508 26.36 28.17 25.14
N ALA A 509 25.17 27.58 25.12
CA ALA A 509 23.93 28.24 25.52
C ALA A 509 23.96 28.62 27.02
N GLU A 510 23.62 29.88 27.33
CA GLU A 510 23.53 30.37 28.72
C GLU A 510 22.22 30.01 29.39
N GLU A 511 21.13 29.92 28.64
CA GLU A 511 19.77 29.60 29.10
C GLU A 511 19.30 28.29 28.44
N LEU A 512 18.59 27.47 29.21
CA LEU A 512 18.08 26.17 28.76
C LEU A 512 16.60 26.28 28.34
N ALA A 513 16.23 25.66 27.20
CA ALA A 513 14.85 25.45 26.78
C ALA A 513 14.30 24.13 27.35
N GLU A 514 13.00 23.93 27.27
CA GLU A 514 12.34 22.74 27.84
C GLU A 514 12.94 21.46 27.30
N ARG A 515 13.42 20.58 28.20
CA ARG A 515 13.99 19.24 27.86
C ARG A 515 15.11 19.26 26.83
N CYS A 516 15.77 20.41 26.58
CA CYS A 516 16.74 20.56 25.49
C CYS A 516 17.91 19.54 25.55
N TYR A 517 18.34 19.14 26.75
CA TYR A 517 19.44 18.20 26.96
C TYR A 517 19.01 16.88 27.62
N ASN A 518 17.70 16.59 27.78
CA ASN A 518 17.26 15.34 28.41
C ASN A 518 17.89 14.11 27.72
N GLY A 519 18.55 13.24 28.48
CA GLY A 519 19.18 12.00 27.99
C GLY A 519 20.28 12.20 26.96
N MET A 520 20.81 13.44 26.75
CA MET A 520 21.67 13.77 25.61
C MET A 520 22.87 12.85 25.45
N PHE A 521 23.53 12.44 26.53
CA PHE A 521 24.69 11.57 26.57
C PHE A 521 24.47 10.32 27.44
N SER A 522 23.23 9.99 27.74
CA SER A 522 22.89 8.79 28.53
C SER A 522 23.53 7.55 27.94
N GLU A 523 24.13 6.71 28.79
CA GLU A 523 24.81 5.45 28.41
C GLU A 523 26.02 5.64 27.44
N CYS A 524 26.68 6.81 27.48
CA CYS A 524 27.95 7.04 26.81
C CYS A 524 29.12 6.62 27.74
N GLY A 525 29.32 5.33 27.92
CA GLY A 525 30.21 4.75 28.95
C GLY A 525 31.68 5.19 28.92
N LYS A 526 32.16 5.79 27.80
CA LYS A 526 33.52 6.35 27.70
C LYS A 526 33.59 7.87 27.83
N LEU A 527 32.44 8.55 27.93
CA LEU A 527 32.41 10.01 28.01
C LEU A 527 33.02 10.50 29.33
N LYS A 528 34.12 11.26 29.24
CA LYS A 528 34.91 11.74 30.38
C LYS A 528 35.13 13.25 30.39
N LYS A 529 34.58 14.01 29.44
CA LYS A 529 34.71 15.46 29.38
C LYS A 529 33.44 16.11 28.83
N VAL A 530 32.90 17.06 29.56
CA VAL A 530 31.72 17.88 29.20
C VAL A 530 32.01 19.34 29.51
N SER A 531 31.62 20.25 28.60
CA SER A 531 31.80 21.69 28.75
C SER A 531 30.49 22.42 28.50
N VAL A 532 30.01 23.24 29.46
CA VAL A 532 28.69 23.89 29.43
C VAL A 532 28.76 25.38 29.75
N GLY A 533 27.98 26.19 29.02
CA GLY A 533 27.86 27.63 29.18
C GLY A 533 26.68 28.09 30.06
N PHE A 534 25.74 27.22 30.39
CA PHE A 534 24.58 27.63 31.17
C PHE A 534 24.92 27.96 32.64
N LYS A 535 24.14 28.90 33.21
CA LYS A 535 24.45 29.53 34.49
C LYS A 535 23.65 28.97 35.66
N ARG A 536 22.60 28.16 35.40
CA ARG A 536 21.72 27.56 36.42
C ARG A 536 21.14 26.22 35.93
N TRP A 537 20.91 25.36 36.88
CA TRP A 537 20.18 24.11 36.63
C TRP A 537 18.69 24.41 36.50
N ALA A 538 18.02 23.90 35.45
CA ALA A 538 16.61 24.18 35.16
C ALA A 538 15.75 22.93 35.01
N GLY A 539 16.21 21.75 35.46
CA GLY A 539 15.45 20.50 35.32
C GLY A 539 15.37 19.93 33.90
N TYR A 540 16.05 20.55 32.94
CA TYR A 540 16.04 20.15 31.50
C TYR A 540 17.23 19.30 31.10
N THR A 541 17.88 18.67 32.11
CA THR A 541 19.02 17.76 32.03
C THR A 541 18.69 16.39 32.64
N LEU A 542 17.42 15.96 32.52
CA LEU A 542 16.98 14.66 33.05
C LEU A 542 17.80 13.52 32.43
N THR A 543 18.45 12.70 33.27
CA THR A 543 19.29 11.55 32.86
C THR A 543 20.36 11.84 31.81
N TRP A 544 20.78 13.11 31.64
CA TRP A 544 21.61 13.53 30.50
C TRP A 544 23.03 12.98 30.47
N LEU A 545 23.61 12.65 31.65
CA LEU A 545 24.93 12.06 31.88
C LEU A 545 24.83 10.73 32.67
N ASN A 546 23.71 10.02 32.52
CA ASN A 546 23.54 8.73 33.19
C ASN A 546 24.44 7.67 32.54
N ASP A 547 25.06 6.80 33.32
CA ASP A 547 25.92 5.71 32.83
C ASP A 547 27.08 6.18 31.88
N VAL A 548 27.71 7.31 32.22
CA VAL A 548 28.97 7.79 31.60
C VAL A 548 30.18 7.25 32.36
N ALA A 549 31.42 7.61 31.97
CA ALA A 549 32.65 7.19 32.67
C ALA A 549 32.63 7.60 34.15
N GLU A 550 33.10 6.72 35.04
CA GLU A 550 33.12 6.95 36.50
C GLU A 550 33.94 8.18 36.89
N GLN A 551 34.96 8.53 36.09
CA GLN A 551 35.80 9.71 36.30
C GLN A 551 35.84 10.57 35.06
N GLY A 552 35.81 11.90 35.25
CA GLY A 552 35.81 12.85 34.14
C GLY A 552 36.06 14.27 34.60
N VAL A 553 35.98 15.20 33.64
CA VAL A 553 36.13 16.64 33.85
C VAL A 553 34.86 17.35 33.37
N PHE A 554 34.25 18.10 34.29
CA PHE A 554 33.07 18.95 34.00
C PHE A 554 33.51 20.41 33.99
N ILE A 555 33.49 21.04 32.83
CA ILE A 555 33.88 22.46 32.64
C ILE A 555 32.61 23.31 32.58
N CYS A 556 32.52 24.31 33.45
CA CYS A 556 31.32 25.16 33.49
C CYS A 556 31.67 26.62 33.80
N THR A 557 30.66 27.51 33.78
CA THR A 557 30.78 28.91 34.15
C THR A 557 30.95 29.06 35.66
N GLU A 558 31.58 30.13 36.13
CA GLU A 558 31.68 30.48 37.54
C GLU A 558 30.34 30.47 38.28
N SER A 559 29.26 30.89 37.58
CA SER A 559 27.92 31.07 38.17
C SER A 559 27.12 29.78 38.35
N LEU A 560 27.51 28.69 37.69
CA LEU A 560 26.77 27.40 37.79
C LEU A 560 27.04 26.76 39.16
N PRO A 561 26.03 26.46 39.99
CA PRO A 561 26.22 25.74 41.26
C PRO A 561 26.78 24.32 41.02
N GLU A 562 27.68 23.87 41.87
CA GLU A 562 28.17 22.50 41.87
C GLU A 562 27.13 21.60 42.56
N GLU A 563 26.35 20.90 41.74
CA GLU A 563 25.35 19.93 42.19
C GLU A 563 25.65 18.59 41.53
N TYR A 564 25.68 17.52 42.31
CA TYR A 564 25.98 16.16 41.85
C TYR A 564 24.69 15.30 41.83
N GLY A 565 24.68 14.24 41.00
CA GLY A 565 23.60 13.27 40.91
C GLY A 565 23.08 13.03 39.50
N GLU A 566 22.06 12.21 39.37
CA GLU A 566 21.50 11.70 38.11
C GLU A 566 21.21 12.75 37.04
N ASN A 567 20.74 13.93 37.46
CA ASN A 567 20.33 15.01 36.56
C ASN A 567 21.30 16.19 36.57
N ARG A 568 22.49 16.01 37.12
CA ARG A 568 23.48 17.05 37.40
C ARG A 568 24.87 16.61 36.92
N ILE A 569 25.90 16.93 37.69
CA ILE A 569 27.28 16.47 37.47
C ILE A 569 27.38 15.02 37.98
N PRO A 570 27.97 14.10 37.24
CA PRO A 570 28.22 12.73 37.74
C PRO A 570 29.11 12.74 38.99
N GLU A 571 28.79 11.85 39.90
CA GLU A 571 29.63 11.66 41.10
C GLU A 571 31.05 11.21 40.68
N GLY A 572 32.10 11.75 41.34
CA GLY A 572 33.50 11.44 41.01
C GLY A 572 34.12 12.28 39.89
N TRP A 573 33.36 13.16 39.24
CA TRP A 573 33.91 14.06 38.23
C TRP A 573 34.54 15.32 38.84
N ASN A 574 35.67 15.78 38.26
CA ASN A 574 36.38 17.00 38.67
C ASN A 574 35.75 18.21 37.95
N VAL A 575 35.37 19.22 38.76
CA VAL A 575 34.75 20.45 38.24
C VAL A 575 35.82 21.52 37.99
N LYS A 576 35.74 22.17 36.83
CA LYS A 576 36.55 23.33 36.46
C LYS A 576 35.66 24.52 36.09
N LYS A 577 35.83 25.64 36.78
CA LYS A 577 35.11 26.89 36.56
C LYS A 577 35.83 27.79 35.54
N GLU A 578 36.05 27.30 34.34
CA GLU A 578 36.84 27.98 33.31
C GLU A 578 36.21 27.99 31.92
N PHE A 579 34.87 27.82 31.85
CA PHE A 579 34.19 27.85 30.56
C PHE A 579 34.22 29.28 29.98
N VAL A 580 34.92 29.44 28.87
CA VAL A 580 34.97 30.70 28.10
C VAL A 580 34.27 30.45 26.76
N ILE A 581 33.24 31.26 26.49
CA ILE A 581 32.60 31.25 25.16
C ILE A 581 33.62 31.80 24.15
N SER A 582 34.26 30.94 23.37
CA SER A 582 35.04 31.39 22.21
C SER A 582 34.06 31.98 21.18
N ARG A 583 34.00 33.30 21.08
CA ARG A 583 33.24 33.95 20.00
C ARG A 583 33.87 33.55 18.67
N PRO A 584 33.11 33.06 17.68
CA PRO A 584 33.66 32.83 16.35
C PRO A 584 34.25 34.16 15.87
N GLN A 585 35.51 34.12 15.46
CA GLN A 585 36.12 35.24 14.77
C GLN A 585 35.30 35.53 13.53
N LYS A 586 34.88 36.82 13.36
CA LYS A 586 34.07 37.33 12.24
C LYS A 586 34.73 37.09 10.90
#